data_422e11d2bb30a3c1cff226a1c9532076
#
_entry.id   422e11d2bb30a3c1cff226a1c9532076
#
_cell.length_a   1.000
_cell.length_b   1.000
_cell.length_c   1.000
_cell.angle_alpha   90.00
_cell.angle_beta   90.00
_cell.angle_gamma   90.00
#
_symmetry.space_group_name_H-M   'P 1'
#
loop_
_entity.id
_entity.type
_entity.pdbx_description
1 polymer ?
#
loop_
_entity_poly.entity_id
_entity_poly.type
_entity_poly.pdbx_seq_one_letter_code
_entity_poly.pdbx_strand_id
1 'polypeptide(L)'
;MRVALLSAIMVGMAAAGVSAAAFYVVRGSLYSDLDDQLRQRAVTVVSSGLLSNQYNLPAAALYGSDIRVGLIDARGNGYTVPDSPPPPIGADERDVAGGRQPTSLHTVRDLRVLAVPAGPQGLALVLAQPMDPMRHTLAGLGVVLALVGGAGVVVAGLAGATVAEAGLRPVKRLTSATERVAATGDLRPIPVTGNDELARLTHSFNAMLGAVAGSQEQQRRLVADAGHELRTPLTSLRTNVELLIAASQPGAHSLPEADRKEIFDDVRGQIEELSTLVGDLVELAREDAPRAEHEQLDLVEVVERALARARRRAGDIRIEPSLTPWTMFGDATAMERAVLNLLDNAVKWSPPDGVVWVGLHPVGDGTAMLEVADAGPGIADADLPRVFDRFYRATEDRGRPGSGLGLSIVKQVAQRHGGSVTAGRGTAGGALLAMRLPGGPGQPG
;
A
#
# COMPACT_ATOMS: atom_id res chain seq x y z
N MET A 1 -11.51 4.46 16.63
CA MET A 1 -12.22 4.09 17.87
C MET A 1 -11.74 2.76 18.48
N ARG A 2 -11.63 1.65 17.75
CA ARG A 2 -11.20 0.34 18.34
C ARG A 2 -9.82 0.39 18.99
N VAL A 3 -8.83 1.02 18.37
CA VAL A 3 -7.46 1.13 18.93
C VAL A 3 -7.45 1.96 20.22
N ALA A 4 -8.13 3.10 20.26
CA ALA A 4 -8.22 3.94 21.45
C ALA A 4 -8.93 3.20 22.60
N LEU A 5 -9.99 2.44 22.30
CA LEU A 5 -10.68 1.63 23.27
C LEU A 5 -9.79 0.52 23.85
N LEU A 6 -9.07 -0.20 22.99
CA LEU A 6 -8.13 -1.25 23.42
C LEU A 6 -6.99 -0.69 24.27
N SER A 7 -6.43 0.46 23.90
CA SER A 7 -5.39 1.12 24.68
C SER A 7 -5.90 1.54 26.05
N ALA A 8 -7.10 2.13 26.12
CA ALA A 8 -7.72 2.51 27.40
C ALA A 8 -8.00 1.30 28.29
N ILE A 9 -8.49 0.19 27.72
CA ILE A 9 -8.71 -1.06 28.46
C ILE A 9 -7.40 -1.64 28.99
N MET A 10 -6.35 -1.72 28.17
CA MET A 10 -5.06 -2.25 28.61
C MET A 10 -4.44 -1.41 29.72
N VAL A 11 -4.44 -0.08 29.58
CA VAL A 11 -3.93 0.83 30.63
C VAL A 11 -4.79 0.73 31.87
N GLY A 12 -6.13 0.64 31.73
CA GLY A 12 -7.05 0.44 32.85
C GLY A 12 -6.79 -0.86 33.62
N MET A 13 -6.59 -1.97 32.93
CA MET A 13 -6.25 -3.25 33.56
C MET A 13 -4.89 -3.21 34.27
N ALA A 14 -3.88 -2.61 33.64
CA ALA A 14 -2.56 -2.46 34.24
C ALA A 14 -2.60 -1.56 35.50
N ALA A 15 -3.28 -0.41 35.40
CA ALA A 15 -3.46 0.48 36.54
C ALA A 15 -4.23 -0.19 37.69
N ALA A 16 -5.31 -0.93 37.40
CA ALA A 16 -6.05 -1.67 38.38
C ALA A 16 -5.19 -2.77 39.06
N GLY A 17 -4.39 -3.49 38.29
CA GLY A 17 -3.48 -4.50 38.81
C GLY A 17 -2.39 -3.91 39.71
N VAL A 18 -1.75 -2.82 39.33
CA VAL A 18 -0.74 -2.11 40.13
C VAL A 18 -1.38 -1.53 41.39
N SER A 19 -2.54 -0.90 41.24
CA SER A 19 -3.28 -0.33 42.42
C SER A 19 -3.70 -1.40 43.42
N ALA A 20 -4.22 -2.53 42.94
CA ALA A 20 -4.57 -3.67 43.81
C ALA A 20 -3.33 -4.23 44.52
N ALA A 21 -2.23 -4.44 43.79
CA ALA A 21 -0.98 -4.93 44.37
C ALA A 21 -0.44 -3.95 45.43
N ALA A 22 -0.39 -2.66 45.15
CA ALA A 22 0.03 -1.63 46.10
C ALA A 22 -0.86 -1.61 47.34
N PHE A 23 -2.18 -1.67 47.15
CA PHE A 23 -3.12 -1.73 48.27
C PHE A 23 -2.91 -2.95 49.17
N TYR A 24 -2.74 -4.14 48.56
CA TYR A 24 -2.48 -5.38 49.32
C TYR A 24 -1.15 -5.37 50.05
N VAL A 25 -0.09 -4.84 49.47
CA VAL A 25 1.23 -4.71 50.08
C VAL A 25 1.17 -3.75 51.27
N VAL A 26 0.61 -2.55 51.07
CA VAL A 26 0.48 -1.56 52.17
C VAL A 26 -0.41 -2.07 53.28
N ARG A 27 -1.53 -2.72 52.95
CA ARG A 27 -2.40 -3.37 53.94
C ARG A 27 -1.62 -4.41 54.75
N GLY A 28 -0.89 -5.30 54.08
CA GLY A 28 -0.09 -6.33 54.74
C GLY A 28 0.98 -5.72 55.68
N SER A 29 1.68 -4.68 55.24
CA SER A 29 2.67 -3.98 56.05
C SER A 29 2.04 -3.34 57.30
N LEU A 30 0.94 -2.62 57.12
CA LEU A 30 0.25 -1.98 58.26
C LEU A 30 -0.28 -3.00 59.30
N TYR A 31 -0.77 -4.16 58.86
CA TYR A 31 -1.16 -5.23 59.77
C TYR A 31 0.05 -5.83 60.52
N SER A 32 1.15 -6.08 59.81
CA SER A 32 2.39 -6.58 60.40
C SER A 32 2.96 -5.60 61.42
N ASP A 33 3.04 -4.31 61.05
CA ASP A 33 3.53 -3.25 61.93
C ASP A 33 2.70 -3.15 63.23
N LEU A 34 1.37 -3.25 63.10
CA LEU A 34 0.45 -3.24 64.25
C LEU A 34 0.66 -4.47 65.15
N ASP A 35 0.79 -5.64 64.53
CA ASP A 35 1.05 -6.89 65.26
C ASP A 35 2.40 -6.87 65.98
N ASP A 36 3.44 -6.35 65.36
CA ASP A 36 4.77 -6.25 65.97
C ASP A 36 4.79 -5.18 67.09
N GLN A 37 4.09 -4.06 66.94
CA GLN A 37 3.93 -3.09 68.01
C GLN A 37 3.23 -3.67 69.22
N LEU A 38 2.12 -4.45 69.01
CA LEU A 38 1.45 -5.10 70.09
C LEU A 38 2.33 -6.12 70.80
N ARG A 39 3.10 -6.94 70.07
CA ARG A 39 4.07 -7.91 70.62
C ARG A 39 5.18 -7.23 71.42
N GLN A 40 5.80 -6.19 70.88
CA GLN A 40 6.86 -5.43 71.60
C GLN A 40 6.37 -4.83 72.90
N ARG A 41 5.15 -4.25 72.86
CA ARG A 41 4.54 -3.69 74.09
C ARG A 41 4.21 -4.75 75.07
N ALA A 42 3.66 -5.92 74.64
CA ALA A 42 3.40 -7.04 75.52
C ALA A 42 4.69 -7.53 76.19
N VAL A 43 5.74 -7.71 75.48
CA VAL A 43 7.07 -8.09 76.00
C VAL A 43 7.56 -7.06 77.02
N THR A 44 7.43 -5.77 76.73
CA THR A 44 7.86 -4.70 77.66
C THR A 44 7.09 -4.72 78.94
N VAL A 45 5.74 -4.88 78.89
CA VAL A 45 4.91 -4.92 80.06
C VAL A 45 5.21 -6.19 80.88
N VAL A 46 5.33 -7.36 80.25
CA VAL A 46 5.62 -8.62 81.00
C VAL A 46 7.01 -8.60 81.60
N SER A 47 8.04 -8.09 80.90
CA SER A 47 9.45 -8.06 81.38
C SER A 47 9.74 -6.98 82.38
N SER A 48 8.94 -5.93 82.48
CA SER A 48 9.17 -4.81 83.40
C SER A 48 8.85 -5.17 84.87
N GLY A 49 8.32 -6.37 85.15
CA GLY A 49 7.97 -6.76 86.52
C GLY A 49 6.77 -5.99 87.07
N LEU A 50 6.14 -5.14 86.24
CA LEU A 50 5.00 -4.30 86.68
C LEU A 50 3.73 -5.13 87.04
N LEU A 51 3.72 -6.42 86.68
CA LEU A 51 2.63 -7.36 86.92
C LEU A 51 2.76 -8.04 88.28
N SER A 52 3.84 -7.80 89.03
CA SER A 52 4.03 -8.42 90.37
C SER A 52 3.12 -7.83 91.42
N ASN A 53 2.51 -6.71 91.21
CA ASN A 53 1.55 -6.08 92.11
C ASN A 53 0.16 -6.09 91.43
N GLN A 54 -0.62 -7.14 91.71
CA GLN A 54 -1.93 -7.50 91.04
C GLN A 54 -2.98 -6.41 91.03
N TYR A 55 -2.84 -5.37 91.88
CA TYR A 55 -3.84 -4.33 92.11
C TYR A 55 -3.54 -2.96 91.54
N ASN A 56 -2.33 -2.72 90.98
CA ASN A 56 -2.00 -1.44 90.40
C ASN A 56 -1.14 -1.64 89.08
N LEU A 57 -1.84 -1.76 87.99
CA LEU A 57 -1.21 -1.57 86.68
C LEU A 57 -0.82 -0.07 86.57
N PRO A 58 0.49 0.29 86.52
CA PRO A 58 0.85 1.69 86.51
C PRO A 58 0.38 2.32 85.19
N ALA A 59 -0.59 3.19 85.29
CA ALA A 59 -1.11 3.97 84.21
C ALA A 59 0.01 4.66 83.47
N ALA A 60 1.14 5.04 84.14
CA ALA A 60 2.28 5.73 83.55
C ALA A 60 3.05 4.97 82.43
N ALA A 61 3.05 3.63 82.42
CA ALA A 61 3.71 2.83 81.39
C ALA A 61 2.84 2.68 80.13
N LEU A 62 1.60 3.14 80.18
CA LEU A 62 0.59 2.99 79.14
C LEU A 62 0.08 4.34 78.61
N TYR A 63 0.58 5.44 79.21
CA TYR A 63 0.19 6.79 78.82
C TYR A 63 0.73 7.09 77.36
N GLY A 64 -0.18 7.40 76.52
CA GLY A 64 0.11 7.88 75.15
C GLY A 64 -0.41 7.00 74.03
N SER A 65 -1.20 5.98 74.28
CA SER A 65 -1.77 5.15 73.23
C SER A 65 -3.22 4.78 73.49
N ASP A 66 -4.01 4.74 72.44
CA ASP A 66 -5.40 4.22 72.43
C ASP A 66 -5.49 2.71 72.68
N ILE A 67 -4.51 2.13 73.40
CA ILE A 67 -4.46 0.70 73.68
C ILE A 67 -5.23 0.38 74.94
N ARG A 68 -6.15 -0.56 74.83
CA ARG A 68 -6.85 -1.13 75.97
C ARG A 68 -6.03 -2.26 76.58
N VAL A 69 -5.80 -2.25 77.85
CA VAL A 69 -4.99 -3.21 78.58
C VAL A 69 -5.82 -3.87 79.70
N GLY A 70 -5.69 -5.17 79.77
CA GLY A 70 -6.32 -5.95 80.87
C GLY A 70 -5.51 -7.18 81.21
N LEU A 71 -5.60 -7.61 82.49
CA LEU A 71 -5.12 -8.89 82.95
C LEU A 71 -6.33 -9.76 83.16
N ILE A 72 -6.29 -11.01 82.69
CA ILE A 72 -7.41 -11.97 82.92
C ILE A 72 -6.90 -13.28 83.53
N ASP A 73 -7.73 -13.88 84.30
CA ASP A 73 -7.50 -15.24 84.76
C ASP A 73 -8.16 -16.30 83.87
N ALA A 74 -7.88 -17.57 84.10
CA ALA A 74 -8.47 -18.70 83.37
C ALA A 74 -10.00 -18.80 83.46
N ARG A 75 -10.61 -18.13 84.48
CA ARG A 75 -12.06 -18.06 84.66
C ARG A 75 -12.71 -16.90 83.94
N GLY A 76 -11.89 -15.99 83.40
CA GLY A 76 -12.32 -14.78 82.65
C GLY A 76 -12.54 -13.57 83.59
N ASN A 77 -12.13 -13.64 84.86
CA ASN A 77 -12.12 -12.44 85.69
C ASN A 77 -11.00 -11.52 85.23
N GLY A 78 -11.36 -10.29 84.97
CA GLY A 78 -10.39 -9.32 84.38
C GLY A 78 -10.11 -8.19 85.39
N TYR A 79 -8.82 -7.80 85.42
CA TYR A 79 -8.36 -6.55 86.06
C TYR A 79 -7.98 -5.59 84.90
N THR A 80 -8.64 -4.46 84.87
CA THR A 80 -8.38 -3.41 83.83
C THR A 80 -7.77 -2.18 84.46
N VAL A 81 -7.10 -1.39 83.67
CA VAL A 81 -6.57 -0.07 84.07
C VAL A 81 -7.73 0.86 84.39
N PRO A 82 -7.76 1.54 85.54
CA PRO A 82 -8.79 2.53 85.88
C PRO A 82 -8.90 3.55 84.71
N ASP A 83 -10.11 3.96 84.40
CA ASP A 83 -10.45 4.93 83.33
C ASP A 83 -10.17 4.47 81.86
N SER A 84 -9.76 3.22 81.65
CA SER A 84 -9.62 2.64 80.29
C SER A 84 -10.76 1.66 79.99
N PRO A 85 -11.33 1.69 78.79
CA PRO A 85 -12.31 0.71 78.42
C PRO A 85 -11.71 -0.72 78.46
N PRO A 86 -12.42 -1.73 78.94
CA PRO A 86 -11.88 -3.06 78.98
C PRO A 86 -11.57 -3.62 77.57
N PRO A 87 -10.48 -4.42 77.39
CA PRO A 87 -10.25 -5.15 76.18
C PRO A 87 -11.34 -6.23 76.02
N PRO A 88 -11.68 -6.62 74.78
CA PRO A 88 -12.60 -7.72 74.56
C PRO A 88 -11.98 -9.05 75.07
N ILE A 89 -12.74 -9.81 75.83
CA ILE A 89 -12.33 -11.09 76.40
C ILE A 89 -13.20 -12.19 75.82
N GLY A 90 -12.60 -13.10 75.09
CA GLY A 90 -13.23 -14.23 74.42
C GLY A 90 -12.74 -15.60 75.00
N ALA A 91 -12.94 -16.64 74.20
CA ALA A 91 -12.42 -17.98 74.51
C ALA A 91 -10.90 -18.04 74.36
N ASP A 92 -10.36 -17.40 73.31
CA ASP A 92 -8.95 -17.44 72.98
C ASP A 92 -8.06 -16.80 74.05
N GLU A 93 -8.50 -15.67 74.64
CA GLU A 93 -7.79 -15.02 75.78
C GLU A 93 -7.80 -15.87 77.02
N ARG A 94 -8.92 -16.58 77.33
CA ARG A 94 -9.01 -17.49 78.42
C ARG A 94 -8.16 -18.73 78.22
N ASP A 95 -8.02 -19.20 76.98
CA ASP A 95 -7.17 -20.33 76.64
C ASP A 95 -5.68 -20.00 76.83
N VAL A 96 -5.27 -18.77 76.56
CA VAL A 96 -3.94 -18.27 76.87
C VAL A 96 -3.73 -18.17 78.38
N ALA A 97 -4.68 -17.63 79.18
CA ALA A 97 -4.58 -17.53 80.56
C ALA A 97 -4.57 -18.93 81.26
N GLY A 98 -5.27 -19.89 80.69
CA GLY A 98 -5.28 -21.30 81.16
C GLY A 98 -4.11 -22.15 80.73
N GLY A 99 -3.16 -21.56 79.92
CA GLY A 99 -1.97 -22.25 79.41
C GLY A 99 -2.28 -23.24 78.27
N ARG A 100 -3.47 -23.21 77.71
CA ARG A 100 -3.87 -24.06 76.58
C ARG A 100 -3.32 -23.56 75.20
N GLN A 101 -3.07 -22.24 75.10
CA GLN A 101 -2.43 -21.63 73.96
C GLN A 101 -1.26 -20.74 74.37
N PRO A 102 -0.13 -20.71 73.63
CA PRO A 102 1.01 -19.90 74.01
C PRO A 102 0.75 -18.36 73.82
N THR A 103 0.02 -17.97 72.79
CA THR A 103 -0.39 -16.59 72.47
C THR A 103 -1.65 -16.63 71.64
N SER A 104 -2.47 -15.59 71.65
CA SER A 104 -3.59 -15.41 70.73
C SER A 104 -3.48 -14.01 70.08
N LEU A 105 -3.60 -13.91 68.76
CA LEU A 105 -3.60 -12.66 68.01
C LEU A 105 -4.71 -12.68 66.96
N HIS A 106 -5.78 -11.92 67.20
CA HIS A 106 -6.92 -11.90 66.29
C HIS A 106 -7.62 -10.53 66.29
N THR A 107 -8.60 -10.38 65.44
CA THR A 107 -9.35 -9.11 65.30
C THR A 107 -10.79 -9.35 65.84
N VAL A 108 -11.16 -8.55 66.79
CA VAL A 108 -12.55 -8.55 67.34
C VAL A 108 -13.17 -7.19 67.05
N ARG A 109 -14.22 -7.14 66.20
CA ARG A 109 -14.85 -5.91 65.72
C ARG A 109 -13.79 -4.97 65.10
N ASP A 110 -13.51 -3.85 65.76
CA ASP A 110 -12.56 -2.81 65.28
C ASP A 110 -11.27 -2.78 66.11
N LEU A 111 -11.01 -3.83 66.86
CA LEU A 111 -9.82 -3.96 67.73
C LEU A 111 -8.96 -5.13 67.29
N ARG A 112 -7.65 -4.90 67.16
CA ARG A 112 -6.64 -5.94 67.05
C ARG A 112 -6.26 -6.37 68.48
N VAL A 113 -6.43 -7.63 68.81
CA VAL A 113 -6.29 -8.15 70.16
C VAL A 113 -5.14 -9.14 70.24
N LEU A 114 -4.24 -8.94 71.18
CA LEU A 114 -3.13 -9.83 71.50
C LEU A 114 -3.26 -10.27 72.96
N ALA A 115 -3.27 -11.57 73.17
CA ALA A 115 -3.16 -12.15 74.48
C ALA A 115 -1.82 -12.89 74.60
N VAL A 116 -1.10 -12.66 75.75
CA VAL A 116 0.15 -13.33 76.06
C VAL A 116 0.15 -13.77 77.51
N PRO A 117 0.82 -14.88 77.90
CA PRO A 117 0.95 -15.28 79.28
C PRO A 117 1.63 -14.21 80.11
N ALA A 118 1.06 -13.93 81.31
CA ALA A 118 1.49 -12.89 82.22
C ALA A 118 2.06 -13.45 83.55
N GLY A 119 3.00 -14.38 83.47
CA GLY A 119 3.67 -14.99 84.61
C GLY A 119 3.14 -16.38 84.99
N PRO A 120 3.69 -17.02 86.05
CA PRO A 120 3.41 -18.42 86.40
C PRO A 120 2.01 -18.67 87.08
N GLN A 121 1.21 -17.63 87.26
CA GLN A 121 -0.05 -17.70 88.07
C GLN A 121 -1.30 -17.92 87.24
N GLY A 122 -1.24 -18.40 86.04
CA GLY A 122 -2.43 -18.59 85.17
C GLY A 122 -3.17 -17.31 84.80
N LEU A 123 -2.39 -16.26 84.52
CA LEU A 123 -2.87 -14.95 84.06
C LEU A 123 -2.44 -14.71 82.61
N ALA A 124 -3.25 -14.02 81.87
CA ALA A 124 -2.88 -13.50 80.55
C ALA A 124 -3.00 -11.96 80.49
N LEU A 125 -1.99 -11.33 79.89
CA LEU A 125 -2.06 -9.92 79.52
C LEU A 125 -2.78 -9.81 78.19
N VAL A 126 -3.85 -9.02 78.15
CA VAL A 126 -4.62 -8.74 76.93
C VAL A 126 -4.39 -7.28 76.50
N LEU A 127 -3.86 -7.09 75.31
CA LEU A 127 -3.70 -5.77 74.66
C LEU A 127 -4.65 -5.68 73.51
N ALA A 128 -5.42 -4.59 73.41
CA ALA A 128 -6.31 -4.36 72.27
C ALA A 128 -6.13 -2.95 71.73
N GLN A 129 -5.84 -2.85 70.46
CA GLN A 129 -5.57 -1.58 69.78
C GLN A 129 -6.65 -1.30 68.73
N PRO A 130 -7.22 -0.06 68.68
CA PRO A 130 -8.18 0.31 67.65
C PRO A 130 -7.55 0.29 66.25
N MET A 131 -8.27 -0.21 65.25
CA MET A 131 -7.85 -0.29 63.88
C MET A 131 -8.35 0.92 63.02
N ASP A 132 -9.11 1.85 63.62
CA ASP A 132 -9.68 2.99 62.92
C ASP A 132 -8.64 3.84 62.19
N PRO A 133 -7.47 4.22 62.79
CA PRO A 133 -6.44 5.01 62.07
C PRO A 133 -5.93 4.28 60.85
N MET A 134 -5.72 2.94 60.94
CA MET A 134 -5.25 2.14 59.83
C MET A 134 -6.29 2.06 58.71
N ARG A 135 -7.59 1.87 59.10
CA ARG A 135 -8.69 1.85 58.09
C ARG A 135 -8.84 3.17 57.37
N HIS A 136 -8.72 4.30 58.09
CA HIS A 136 -8.73 5.64 57.47
C HIS A 136 -7.56 5.81 56.47
N THR A 137 -6.38 5.35 56.86
CA THR A 137 -5.19 5.40 55.95
C THR A 137 -5.43 4.53 54.73
N LEU A 138 -5.93 3.31 54.87
CA LEU A 138 -6.24 2.41 53.74
C LEU A 138 -7.38 2.96 52.86
N ALA A 139 -8.41 3.56 53.43
CA ALA A 139 -9.48 4.20 52.69
C ALA A 139 -8.97 5.39 51.88
N GLY A 140 -8.15 6.27 52.49
CA GLY A 140 -7.48 7.35 51.80
C GLY A 140 -6.60 6.88 50.66
N LEU A 141 -5.78 5.83 50.90
CA LEU A 141 -4.96 5.22 49.85
C LEU A 141 -5.83 4.67 48.70
N GLY A 142 -6.94 4.03 49.01
CA GLY A 142 -7.88 3.52 48.02
C GLY A 142 -8.44 4.61 47.12
N VAL A 143 -8.84 5.74 47.71
CA VAL A 143 -9.32 6.90 46.96
C VAL A 143 -8.23 7.49 46.04
N VAL A 144 -7.02 7.67 46.54
CA VAL A 144 -5.90 8.20 45.74
C VAL A 144 -5.59 7.27 44.58
N LEU A 145 -5.49 5.94 44.83
CA LEU A 145 -5.23 4.96 43.77
C LEU A 145 -6.35 4.94 42.74
N ALA A 146 -7.60 5.07 43.12
CA ALA A 146 -8.74 5.15 42.20
C ALA A 146 -8.70 6.44 41.34
N LEU A 147 -8.37 7.59 41.95
CA LEU A 147 -8.24 8.85 41.20
C LEU A 147 -7.07 8.83 40.20
N VAL A 148 -5.91 8.37 40.65
CA VAL A 148 -4.71 8.26 39.78
C VAL A 148 -4.94 7.27 38.65
N GLY A 149 -5.51 6.09 38.97
CA GLY A 149 -5.84 5.10 37.97
C GLY A 149 -6.90 5.59 36.97
N GLY A 150 -7.96 6.24 37.46
CA GLY A 150 -8.99 6.85 36.62
C GLY A 150 -8.45 7.95 35.68
N ALA A 151 -7.63 8.85 36.24
CA ALA A 151 -6.96 9.88 35.42
C ALA A 151 -6.06 9.25 34.34
N GLY A 152 -5.30 8.21 34.68
CA GLY A 152 -4.45 7.48 33.74
C GLY A 152 -5.26 6.88 32.57
N VAL A 153 -6.42 6.29 32.84
CA VAL A 153 -7.32 5.75 31.81
C VAL A 153 -7.83 6.85 30.86
N VAL A 154 -8.21 8.02 31.42
CA VAL A 154 -8.69 9.14 30.61
C VAL A 154 -7.56 9.65 29.69
N VAL A 155 -6.37 9.88 30.24
CA VAL A 155 -5.21 10.33 29.44
C VAL A 155 -4.86 9.31 28.35
N ALA A 156 -4.84 8.02 28.66
CA ALA A 156 -4.58 6.96 27.70
C ALA A 156 -5.64 6.91 26.60
N GLY A 157 -6.91 7.10 26.94
CA GLY A 157 -8.02 7.17 25.98
C GLY A 157 -7.87 8.34 25.01
N LEU A 158 -7.56 9.53 25.52
CA LEU A 158 -7.33 10.73 24.71
C LEU A 158 -6.10 10.59 23.82
N ALA A 159 -4.98 10.12 24.37
CA ALA A 159 -3.76 9.88 23.59
C ALA A 159 -3.98 8.82 22.51
N GLY A 160 -4.64 7.71 22.83
CA GLY A 160 -4.97 6.66 21.87
C GLY A 160 -5.90 7.16 20.75
N ALA A 161 -6.86 8.03 21.06
CA ALA A 161 -7.75 8.63 20.07
C ALA A 161 -6.99 9.53 19.10
N THR A 162 -6.10 10.41 19.60
CA THR A 162 -5.30 11.32 18.77
C THR A 162 -4.32 10.55 17.86
N VAL A 163 -3.63 9.54 18.40
CA VAL A 163 -2.72 8.69 17.62
C VAL A 163 -3.48 7.91 16.54
N ALA A 164 -4.64 7.32 16.89
CA ALA A 164 -5.46 6.58 15.93
C ALA A 164 -6.00 7.48 14.81
N GLU A 165 -6.40 8.72 15.12
CA GLU A 165 -6.88 9.66 14.11
C GLU A 165 -5.75 10.12 13.19
N ALA A 166 -4.59 10.46 13.74
CA ALA A 166 -3.42 10.88 12.97
C ALA A 166 -2.92 9.74 12.06
N GLY A 167 -2.80 8.52 12.59
CA GLY A 167 -2.31 7.35 11.86
C GLY A 167 -3.25 6.88 10.74
N LEU A 168 -4.58 7.03 10.90
CA LEU A 168 -5.56 6.60 9.90
C LEU A 168 -5.94 7.68 8.89
N ARG A 169 -5.50 8.92 9.08
CA ARG A 169 -5.81 10.03 8.17
C ARG A 169 -5.31 9.81 6.74
N PRO A 170 -4.09 9.29 6.49
CA PRO A 170 -3.64 8.96 5.13
C PRO A 170 -4.49 7.87 4.46
N VAL A 171 -4.88 6.84 5.22
CA VAL A 171 -5.75 5.76 4.70
C VAL A 171 -7.10 6.31 4.26
N LYS A 172 -7.73 7.17 5.06
CA LYS A 172 -8.99 7.84 4.68
C LYS A 172 -8.84 8.68 3.42
N ARG A 173 -7.70 9.39 3.24
CA ARG A 173 -7.42 10.15 2.02
C ARG A 173 -7.30 9.25 0.80
N LEU A 174 -6.59 8.12 0.90
CA LEU A 174 -6.49 7.13 -0.16
C LEU A 174 -7.86 6.57 -0.55
N THR A 175 -8.68 6.17 0.44
CA THR A 175 -10.04 5.69 0.20
C THR A 175 -10.88 6.73 -0.52
N SER A 176 -10.89 7.98 -0.05
CA SER A 176 -11.65 9.06 -0.70
C SER A 176 -11.17 9.37 -2.11
N ALA A 177 -9.85 9.24 -2.37
CA ALA A 177 -9.30 9.39 -3.71
C ALA A 177 -9.74 8.25 -4.63
N THR A 178 -9.73 7.00 -4.15
CA THR A 178 -10.21 5.84 -4.92
C THR A 178 -11.70 5.98 -5.27
N GLU A 179 -12.53 6.40 -4.30
CA GLU A 179 -13.97 6.65 -4.52
C GLU A 179 -14.19 7.78 -5.54
N ARG A 180 -13.40 8.85 -5.48
CA ARG A 180 -13.46 9.96 -6.45
C ARG A 180 -13.07 9.49 -7.84
N VAL A 181 -11.97 8.74 -7.98
CA VAL A 181 -11.56 8.16 -9.26
C VAL A 181 -12.68 7.28 -9.84
N ALA A 182 -13.28 6.41 -9.03
CA ALA A 182 -14.38 5.53 -9.46
C ALA A 182 -15.64 6.29 -9.87
N ALA A 183 -15.98 7.39 -9.17
CA ALA A 183 -17.20 8.15 -9.43
C ALA A 183 -17.05 9.18 -10.56
N THR A 184 -15.89 9.81 -10.70
CA THR A 184 -15.69 10.97 -11.59
C THR A 184 -14.60 10.78 -12.64
N GLY A 185 -13.76 9.74 -12.53
CA GLY A 185 -12.58 9.55 -13.39
C GLY A 185 -11.48 10.58 -13.13
N ASP A 186 -11.50 11.33 -12.01
CA ASP A 186 -10.50 12.34 -11.68
C ASP A 186 -9.20 11.69 -11.21
N LEU A 187 -8.17 11.72 -12.07
CA LEU A 187 -6.87 11.08 -11.87
C LEU A 187 -5.83 12.00 -11.21
N ARG A 188 -6.24 13.08 -10.53
CA ARG A 188 -5.30 13.98 -9.84
C ARG A 188 -4.49 13.25 -8.78
N PRO A 189 -3.18 13.51 -8.68
CA PRO A 189 -2.32 12.85 -7.70
C PRO A 189 -2.70 13.23 -6.27
N ILE A 190 -2.53 12.27 -5.36
CA ILE A 190 -2.76 12.43 -3.93
C ILE A 190 -1.53 13.04 -3.30
N PRO A 191 -1.65 14.09 -2.47
CA PRO A 191 -0.51 14.65 -1.75
C PRO A 191 0.15 13.60 -0.84
N VAL A 192 1.45 13.39 -1.02
CA VAL A 192 2.25 12.50 -0.19
C VAL A 192 2.68 13.24 1.07
N THR A 193 2.46 12.63 2.23
CA THR A 193 2.88 13.18 3.53
C THR A 193 3.59 12.08 4.33
N GLY A 194 4.78 12.40 4.88
CA GLY A 194 5.59 11.45 5.63
C GLY A 194 6.56 10.65 4.76
N ASN A 195 7.30 9.72 5.39
CA ASN A 195 8.27 8.83 4.76
C ASN A 195 8.09 7.36 5.21
N ASP A 196 6.88 7.01 5.65
CA ASP A 196 6.49 5.70 6.14
C ASP A 196 5.94 4.79 5.01
N GLU A 197 5.46 3.61 5.39
CA GLU A 197 4.84 2.64 4.47
C GLU A 197 3.61 3.21 3.77
N LEU A 198 2.88 4.13 4.43
CA LEU A 198 1.70 4.78 3.85
C LEU A 198 2.10 5.83 2.80
N ALA A 199 3.21 6.53 2.99
CA ALA A 199 3.78 7.41 1.98
C ALA A 199 4.22 6.62 0.75
N ARG A 200 4.88 5.47 0.95
CA ARG A 200 5.28 4.56 -0.15
C ARG A 200 4.06 4.01 -0.91
N LEU A 201 3.00 3.61 -0.20
CA LEU A 201 1.75 3.20 -0.81
C LEU A 201 1.12 4.33 -1.65
N THR A 202 1.13 5.56 -1.13
CA THR A 202 0.62 6.73 -1.85
C THR A 202 1.43 7.01 -3.13
N HIS A 203 2.76 6.85 -3.09
CA HIS A 203 3.61 6.96 -4.29
C HIS A 203 3.25 5.91 -5.33
N SER A 204 3.10 4.64 -4.93
CA SER A 204 2.72 3.56 -5.85
C SER A 204 1.34 3.80 -6.47
N PHE A 205 0.39 4.30 -5.68
CA PHE A 205 -0.94 4.65 -6.17
C PHE A 205 -0.89 5.82 -7.17
N ASN A 206 -0.11 6.86 -6.88
CA ASN A 206 0.09 7.98 -7.80
C ASN A 206 0.77 7.55 -9.11
N ALA A 207 1.72 6.62 -9.06
CA ALA A 207 2.32 6.05 -10.25
C ALA A 207 1.27 5.32 -11.12
N MET A 208 0.38 4.55 -10.49
CA MET A 208 -0.75 3.91 -11.18
C MET A 208 -1.71 4.94 -11.80
N LEU A 209 -2.09 5.99 -11.04
CA LEU A 209 -2.94 7.07 -11.57
C LEU A 209 -2.28 7.76 -12.77
N GLY A 210 -0.98 8.02 -12.71
CA GLY A 210 -0.20 8.60 -13.81
C GLY A 210 -0.20 7.71 -15.05
N ALA A 211 -0.03 6.39 -14.89
CA ALA A 211 -0.10 5.43 -15.98
C ALA A 211 -1.49 5.42 -16.65
N VAL A 212 -2.56 5.40 -15.84
CA VAL A 212 -3.94 5.44 -16.35
C VAL A 212 -4.23 6.77 -17.07
N ALA A 213 -3.79 7.91 -16.50
CA ALA A 213 -3.96 9.23 -17.12
C ALA A 213 -3.22 9.31 -18.47
N GLY A 214 -1.99 8.79 -18.52
CA GLY A 214 -1.20 8.70 -19.76
C GLY A 214 -1.89 7.87 -20.84
N SER A 215 -2.41 6.68 -20.47
CA SER A 215 -3.14 5.82 -21.39
C SER A 215 -4.42 6.49 -21.92
N GLN A 216 -5.22 7.14 -21.05
CA GLN A 216 -6.41 7.86 -21.47
C GLN A 216 -6.10 9.03 -22.41
N GLU A 217 -5.05 9.79 -22.12
CA GLU A 217 -4.64 10.92 -22.98
C GLU A 217 -4.17 10.42 -24.34
N GLN A 218 -3.40 9.32 -24.38
CA GLN A 218 -2.97 8.68 -25.61
C GLN A 218 -4.14 8.18 -26.44
N GLN A 219 -5.14 7.55 -25.78
CA GLN A 219 -6.37 7.11 -26.46
C GLN A 219 -7.19 8.28 -27.01
N ARG A 220 -7.33 9.38 -26.24
CA ARG A 220 -8.02 10.59 -26.72
C ARG A 220 -7.34 11.20 -27.93
N ARG A 221 -6.01 11.28 -27.94
CA ARG A 221 -5.23 11.77 -29.10
C ARG A 221 -5.46 10.85 -30.30
N LEU A 222 -5.38 9.53 -30.12
CA LEU A 222 -5.61 8.59 -31.20
C LEU A 222 -7.00 8.79 -31.85
N VAL A 223 -8.05 8.93 -31.03
CA VAL A 223 -9.42 9.16 -31.55
C VAL A 223 -9.55 10.49 -32.27
N ALA A 224 -8.92 11.55 -31.73
CA ALA A 224 -8.96 12.88 -32.36
C ALA A 224 -8.22 12.87 -33.71
N ASP A 225 -7.01 12.32 -33.74
CA ASP A 225 -6.17 12.24 -34.95
C ASP A 225 -6.85 11.35 -36.02
N ALA A 226 -7.37 10.18 -35.62
CA ALA A 226 -8.16 9.31 -36.49
C ALA A 226 -9.37 10.02 -37.10
N GLY A 227 -10.10 10.81 -36.27
CA GLY A 227 -11.24 11.58 -36.75
C GLY A 227 -10.88 12.64 -37.80
N HIS A 228 -9.71 13.25 -37.68
CA HIS A 228 -9.21 14.20 -38.68
C HIS A 228 -8.79 13.50 -39.98
N GLU A 229 -8.04 12.42 -39.86
CA GLU A 229 -7.50 11.69 -41.03
C GLU A 229 -8.59 10.92 -41.81
N LEU A 230 -9.66 10.47 -41.15
CA LEU A 230 -10.81 9.86 -41.82
C LEU A 230 -11.69 10.90 -42.54
N ARG A 231 -11.77 12.13 -42.02
CA ARG A 231 -12.66 13.15 -42.59
C ARG A 231 -12.23 13.59 -44.01
N THR A 232 -10.94 13.72 -44.24
CA THR A 232 -10.38 14.19 -45.52
C THR A 232 -10.75 13.27 -46.69
N PRO A 233 -10.43 11.95 -46.68
CA PRO A 233 -10.78 11.05 -47.76
C PRO A 233 -12.28 10.85 -47.91
N LEU A 234 -13.05 10.86 -46.79
CA LEU A 234 -14.52 10.80 -46.84
C LEU A 234 -15.14 12.02 -47.57
N THR A 235 -14.58 13.21 -47.31
CA THR A 235 -15.08 14.43 -47.98
C THR A 235 -14.77 14.39 -49.46
N SER A 236 -13.56 13.97 -49.85
CA SER A 236 -13.20 13.82 -51.25
C SER A 236 -14.03 12.75 -51.96
N LEU A 237 -14.22 11.60 -51.33
CA LEU A 237 -15.09 10.50 -51.81
C LEU A 237 -16.49 10.99 -52.05
N ARG A 238 -17.07 11.73 -51.07
CA ARG A 238 -18.42 12.32 -51.20
C ARG A 238 -18.48 13.27 -52.40
N THR A 239 -17.51 14.16 -52.54
CA THR A 239 -17.47 15.11 -53.66
C THR A 239 -17.39 14.39 -55.01
N ASN A 240 -16.53 13.39 -55.15
CA ASN A 240 -16.41 12.59 -56.36
C ASN A 240 -17.71 11.83 -56.70
N VAL A 241 -18.39 11.25 -55.70
CA VAL A 241 -19.67 10.59 -55.90
C VAL A 241 -20.78 11.61 -56.28
N GLU A 242 -20.84 12.78 -55.63
CA GLU A 242 -21.76 13.84 -55.94
C GLU A 242 -21.58 14.34 -57.39
N LEU A 243 -20.34 14.45 -57.88
CA LEU A 243 -20.03 14.80 -59.28
C LEU A 243 -20.52 13.73 -60.27
N LEU A 244 -20.30 12.45 -59.97
CA LEU A 244 -20.81 11.34 -60.80
C LEU A 244 -22.35 11.30 -60.83
N ILE A 245 -23.03 11.55 -59.71
CA ILE A 245 -24.49 11.64 -59.63
C ILE A 245 -25.00 12.83 -60.45
N ALA A 246 -24.41 14.01 -60.29
CA ALA A 246 -24.78 15.21 -61.01
C ALA A 246 -24.64 15.03 -62.57
N ALA A 247 -23.53 14.40 -62.99
CA ALA A 247 -23.28 14.10 -64.42
C ALA A 247 -24.24 13.04 -64.99
N SER A 248 -24.89 12.24 -64.15
CA SER A 248 -25.85 11.19 -64.56
C SER A 248 -27.27 11.69 -64.69
N GLN A 249 -27.59 12.96 -64.36
CA GLN A 249 -28.96 13.48 -64.41
C GLN A 249 -29.38 13.83 -65.84
N PRO A 250 -30.65 13.65 -66.20
CA PRO A 250 -31.18 14.02 -67.53
C PRO A 250 -31.01 15.53 -67.78
N GLY A 251 -30.28 15.89 -68.86
CA GLY A 251 -30.00 17.28 -69.23
C GLY A 251 -28.72 17.88 -68.67
N ALA A 252 -27.94 17.13 -67.86
CA ALA A 252 -26.62 17.54 -67.44
C ALA A 252 -25.57 17.46 -68.60
N HIS A 253 -24.52 18.29 -68.53
CA HIS A 253 -23.38 18.10 -69.41
C HIS A 253 -22.72 16.76 -69.10
N SER A 254 -22.69 15.83 -70.09
CA SER A 254 -22.09 14.53 -69.90
C SER A 254 -20.56 14.74 -69.70
N LEU A 255 -20.02 14.17 -68.61
CA LEU A 255 -18.57 14.12 -68.40
C LEU A 255 -17.93 13.31 -69.55
N PRO A 256 -16.77 13.77 -70.07
CA PRO A 256 -15.94 12.97 -70.95
C PRO A 256 -15.64 11.61 -70.34
N GLU A 257 -15.53 10.55 -71.14
CA GLU A 257 -15.29 9.21 -70.61
C GLU A 257 -13.96 9.07 -69.86
N ALA A 258 -12.95 9.86 -70.27
CA ALA A 258 -11.68 9.96 -69.58
C ALA A 258 -11.83 10.52 -68.16
N ASP A 259 -12.54 11.63 -68.00
CA ASP A 259 -12.76 12.27 -66.70
C ASP A 259 -13.59 11.37 -65.77
N ARG A 260 -14.60 10.69 -66.34
CA ARG A 260 -15.41 9.73 -65.56
C ARG A 260 -14.56 8.56 -65.06
N LYS A 261 -13.65 8.04 -65.88
CA LYS A 261 -12.72 6.98 -65.49
C LYS A 261 -11.76 7.45 -64.40
N GLU A 262 -11.20 8.64 -64.53
CA GLU A 262 -10.33 9.25 -63.50
C GLU A 262 -11.05 9.36 -62.16
N ILE A 263 -12.31 9.85 -62.13
CA ILE A 263 -13.08 9.94 -60.88
C ILE A 263 -13.36 8.55 -60.28
N PHE A 264 -13.62 7.52 -61.11
CA PHE A 264 -13.79 6.16 -60.59
C PHE A 264 -12.46 5.58 -60.03
N ASP A 265 -11.35 5.84 -60.67
CA ASP A 265 -10.04 5.39 -60.18
C ASP A 265 -9.67 6.10 -58.86
N ASP A 266 -10.00 7.41 -58.74
CA ASP A 266 -9.85 8.17 -57.50
C ASP A 266 -10.71 7.61 -56.37
N VAL A 267 -12.00 7.32 -56.63
CA VAL A 267 -12.93 6.72 -55.64
C VAL A 267 -12.39 5.37 -55.18
N ARG A 268 -11.90 4.53 -56.08
CA ARG A 268 -11.29 3.25 -55.73
C ARG A 268 -10.07 3.43 -54.83
N GLY A 269 -9.16 4.33 -55.21
CA GLY A 269 -7.95 4.63 -54.42
C GLY A 269 -8.28 5.11 -53.01
N GLN A 270 -9.27 5.98 -52.88
CA GLN A 270 -9.73 6.47 -51.56
C GLN A 270 -10.37 5.39 -50.71
N ILE A 271 -11.12 4.44 -51.27
CA ILE A 271 -11.68 3.30 -50.55
C ILE A 271 -10.56 2.37 -50.06
N GLU A 272 -9.53 2.11 -50.88
CA GLU A 272 -8.37 1.31 -50.51
C GLU A 272 -7.55 1.98 -49.38
N GLU A 273 -7.36 3.31 -49.46
CA GLU A 273 -6.68 4.11 -48.44
C GLU A 273 -7.45 4.07 -47.12
N LEU A 274 -8.79 4.28 -47.12
CA LEU A 274 -9.63 4.20 -45.95
C LEU A 274 -9.60 2.80 -45.31
N SER A 275 -9.63 1.73 -46.12
CA SER A 275 -9.56 0.35 -45.64
C SER A 275 -8.25 0.06 -44.91
N THR A 276 -7.13 0.57 -45.47
CA THR A 276 -5.80 0.46 -44.87
C THR A 276 -5.75 1.25 -43.56
N LEU A 277 -6.23 2.50 -43.53
CA LEU A 277 -6.24 3.36 -42.38
C LEU A 277 -7.07 2.79 -41.23
N VAL A 278 -8.27 2.22 -41.49
CA VAL A 278 -9.08 1.54 -40.50
C VAL A 278 -8.36 0.32 -39.95
N GLY A 279 -7.72 -0.48 -40.81
CA GLY A 279 -6.92 -1.62 -40.38
C GLY A 279 -5.75 -1.23 -39.46
N ASP A 280 -5.07 -0.12 -39.75
CA ASP A 280 -3.98 0.42 -38.94
C ASP A 280 -4.47 0.96 -37.60
N LEU A 281 -5.64 1.63 -37.58
CA LEU A 281 -6.24 2.15 -36.35
C LEU A 281 -6.69 1.03 -35.41
N VAL A 282 -7.30 -0.04 -35.95
CA VAL A 282 -7.69 -1.23 -35.14
C VAL A 282 -6.47 -1.85 -34.48
N GLU A 283 -5.34 -1.90 -35.19
CA GLU A 283 -4.11 -2.45 -34.62
C GLU A 283 -3.53 -1.56 -33.52
N LEU A 284 -3.49 -0.26 -33.76
CA LEU A 284 -3.06 0.70 -32.73
C LEU A 284 -3.95 0.67 -31.48
N ALA A 285 -5.26 0.41 -31.66
CA ALA A 285 -6.20 0.28 -30.55
C ALA A 285 -6.06 -1.04 -29.78
N ARG A 286 -5.42 -2.08 -30.36
CA ARG A 286 -5.11 -3.35 -29.68
C ARG A 286 -3.95 -3.25 -28.67
N GLU A 287 -3.37 -2.06 -28.45
CA GLU A 287 -2.31 -1.84 -27.44
C GLU A 287 -2.67 -2.36 -26.05
N ASP A 288 -3.95 -2.34 -25.68
CA ASP A 288 -4.46 -2.72 -24.35
C ASP A 288 -4.92 -4.19 -24.25
N ALA A 289 -4.81 -4.98 -25.32
CA ALA A 289 -5.13 -6.40 -25.23
C ALA A 289 -4.12 -7.15 -24.33
N PRO A 290 -4.58 -8.10 -23.50
CA PRO A 290 -3.69 -8.97 -22.75
C PRO A 290 -2.64 -9.54 -23.70
N ARG A 291 -1.36 -9.51 -23.28
CA ARG A 291 -0.21 -9.96 -24.09
C ARG A 291 -0.59 -11.23 -24.83
N ALA A 292 -0.62 -11.16 -26.19
CA ALA A 292 -0.64 -12.35 -27.01
C ALA A 292 0.49 -13.27 -26.49
N GLU A 293 0.24 -14.55 -26.42
CA GLU A 293 1.23 -15.51 -25.93
C GLU A 293 2.55 -15.25 -26.69
N HIS A 294 3.54 -14.76 -25.95
CA HIS A 294 4.86 -14.56 -26.52
C HIS A 294 5.44 -15.94 -26.73
N GLU A 295 5.62 -16.31 -27.96
CA GLU A 295 6.24 -17.57 -28.37
C GLU A 295 7.69 -17.34 -28.84
N GLN A 296 8.47 -18.37 -28.81
CA GLN A 296 9.80 -18.34 -29.43
C GLN A 296 9.60 -18.34 -30.93
N LEU A 297 10.04 -17.28 -31.61
CA LEU A 297 9.91 -17.12 -33.05
C LEU A 297 11.29 -17.06 -33.71
N ASP A 298 11.38 -17.63 -34.91
CA ASP A 298 12.50 -17.40 -35.83
C ASP A 298 12.23 -16.15 -36.65
N LEU A 299 13.09 -15.14 -36.47
CA LEU A 299 12.91 -13.85 -37.15
C LEU A 299 13.13 -13.97 -38.66
N VAL A 300 13.96 -14.92 -39.12
CA VAL A 300 14.14 -15.18 -40.57
C VAL A 300 12.83 -15.62 -41.21
N GLU A 301 12.12 -16.59 -40.60
CA GLU A 301 10.82 -17.04 -41.14
C GLU A 301 9.79 -15.90 -41.18
N VAL A 302 9.77 -15.02 -40.18
CA VAL A 302 8.87 -13.86 -40.11
C VAL A 302 9.21 -12.90 -41.27
N VAL A 303 10.49 -12.59 -41.45
CA VAL A 303 10.96 -11.70 -42.53
C VAL A 303 10.66 -12.31 -43.92
N GLU A 304 10.87 -13.60 -44.10
CA GLU A 304 10.59 -14.27 -45.37
C GLU A 304 9.10 -14.26 -45.73
N ARG A 305 8.19 -14.46 -44.75
CA ARG A 305 6.74 -14.30 -44.96
C ARG A 305 6.39 -12.87 -45.42
N ALA A 306 6.94 -11.87 -44.76
CA ALA A 306 6.75 -10.47 -45.13
C ALA A 306 7.32 -10.18 -46.54
N LEU A 307 8.51 -10.68 -46.86
CA LEU A 307 9.13 -10.57 -48.18
C LEU A 307 8.26 -11.20 -49.29
N ALA A 308 7.70 -12.40 -49.05
CA ALA A 308 6.81 -13.06 -49.99
C ALA A 308 5.55 -12.22 -50.29
N ARG A 309 5.04 -11.47 -49.30
CA ARG A 309 3.90 -10.54 -49.48
C ARG A 309 4.29 -9.26 -50.17
N ALA A 310 5.44 -8.64 -49.81
CA ALA A 310 5.92 -7.43 -50.40
C ALA A 310 6.29 -7.61 -51.88
N ARG A 311 6.94 -8.73 -52.27
CA ARG A 311 7.29 -9.06 -53.65
C ARG A 311 6.08 -9.08 -54.60
N ARG A 312 4.90 -9.50 -54.12
CA ARG A 312 3.67 -9.47 -54.96
C ARG A 312 3.19 -8.06 -55.31
N ARG A 313 3.62 -7.06 -54.55
CA ARG A 313 3.24 -5.64 -54.71
C ARG A 313 4.38 -4.79 -55.32
N ALA A 314 5.60 -5.33 -55.30
CA ALA A 314 6.81 -4.58 -55.66
C ALA A 314 6.91 -4.24 -57.17
N GLY A 315 6.13 -4.89 -58.06
CA GLY A 315 6.24 -4.69 -59.49
C GLY A 315 7.64 -5.00 -60.00
N ASP A 316 8.30 -4.01 -60.63
CA ASP A 316 9.65 -4.12 -61.21
C ASP A 316 10.75 -3.90 -60.15
N ILE A 317 10.43 -3.58 -58.91
CA ILE A 317 11.42 -3.33 -57.84
C ILE A 317 11.97 -4.67 -57.33
N ARG A 318 13.30 -4.78 -57.30
CA ARG A 318 14.00 -5.96 -56.77
C ARG A 318 14.20 -5.84 -55.28
N ILE A 319 13.90 -6.91 -54.51
CA ILE A 319 14.13 -6.98 -53.09
C ILE A 319 15.22 -8.01 -52.80
N GLU A 320 16.36 -7.55 -52.27
CA GLU A 320 17.55 -8.36 -51.99
C GLU A 320 17.72 -8.62 -50.47
N PRO A 321 17.42 -9.82 -49.96
CA PRO A 321 17.60 -10.14 -48.56
C PRO A 321 19.00 -10.67 -48.25
N SER A 322 19.52 -10.31 -47.07
CA SER A 322 20.73 -10.86 -46.46
C SER A 322 20.39 -11.16 -44.98
N LEU A 323 19.99 -12.38 -44.67
CA LEU A 323 19.41 -12.74 -43.41
C LEU A 323 20.31 -13.71 -42.63
N THR A 324 20.64 -13.36 -41.38
CA THR A 324 21.34 -14.24 -40.43
C THR A 324 20.32 -14.81 -39.44
N PRO A 325 20.36 -16.13 -39.14
CA PRO A 325 19.44 -16.75 -38.19
C PRO A 325 19.41 -16.05 -36.81
N TRP A 326 18.22 -15.65 -36.39
CA TRP A 326 18.00 -14.98 -35.11
C TRP A 326 16.68 -15.38 -34.51
N THR A 327 16.69 -15.77 -33.20
CA THR A 327 15.50 -16.14 -32.46
C THR A 327 15.20 -15.15 -31.35
N MET A 328 13.92 -14.89 -31.13
CA MET A 328 13.44 -14.01 -30.07
C MET A 328 12.11 -14.50 -29.50
N PHE A 329 11.69 -13.96 -28.34
CA PHE A 329 10.35 -14.16 -27.82
C PHE A 329 9.46 -12.99 -28.26
N GLY A 330 8.29 -13.30 -28.84
CA GLY A 330 7.39 -12.25 -29.31
C GLY A 330 6.13 -12.73 -29.97
N ASP A 331 5.40 -11.78 -30.57
CA ASP A 331 4.21 -11.98 -31.40
C ASP A 331 4.63 -12.00 -32.86
N ALA A 332 4.61 -13.20 -33.47
CA ALA A 332 5.00 -13.39 -34.87
C ALA A 332 4.14 -12.59 -35.83
N THR A 333 2.84 -12.42 -35.57
CA THR A 333 1.92 -11.68 -36.45
C THR A 333 2.19 -10.20 -36.41
N ALA A 334 2.39 -9.63 -35.20
CA ALA A 334 2.75 -8.22 -35.05
C ALA A 334 4.11 -7.93 -35.69
N MET A 335 5.09 -8.81 -35.53
CA MET A 335 6.42 -8.66 -36.10
C MET A 335 6.39 -8.73 -37.64
N GLU A 336 5.67 -9.72 -38.23
CA GLU A 336 5.49 -9.82 -39.70
C GLU A 336 4.89 -8.54 -40.25
N ARG A 337 3.89 -7.96 -39.57
CA ARG A 337 3.27 -6.70 -40.00
C ARG A 337 4.24 -5.53 -39.91
N ALA A 338 5.06 -5.43 -38.85
CA ALA A 338 6.08 -4.38 -38.74
C ALA A 338 7.07 -4.47 -39.88
N VAL A 339 7.56 -5.66 -40.18
CA VAL A 339 8.46 -5.89 -41.31
C VAL A 339 7.80 -5.54 -42.64
N LEU A 340 6.53 -5.91 -42.83
CA LEU A 340 5.78 -5.58 -44.03
C LEU A 340 5.63 -4.04 -44.21
N ASN A 341 5.37 -3.31 -43.12
CA ASN A 341 5.29 -1.85 -43.15
C ASN A 341 6.62 -1.19 -43.55
N LEU A 342 7.76 -1.74 -43.11
CA LEU A 342 9.07 -1.29 -43.55
C LEU A 342 9.27 -1.55 -45.06
N LEU A 343 8.90 -2.74 -45.53
CA LEU A 343 9.03 -3.16 -46.90
C LEU A 343 8.11 -2.35 -47.85
N ASP A 344 6.83 -2.22 -47.49
CA ASP A 344 5.85 -1.44 -48.25
C ASP A 344 6.30 0.04 -48.37
N ASN A 345 6.88 0.58 -47.29
CA ASN A 345 7.48 1.92 -47.32
C ASN A 345 8.66 2.00 -48.28
N ALA A 346 9.58 1.05 -48.23
CA ALA A 346 10.75 1.03 -49.12
C ALA A 346 10.36 0.84 -50.59
N VAL A 347 9.40 -0.02 -50.90
CA VAL A 347 8.86 -0.21 -52.25
C VAL A 347 8.19 1.08 -52.76
N LYS A 348 7.39 1.72 -51.92
CA LYS A 348 6.67 2.96 -52.27
C LYS A 348 7.61 4.11 -52.69
N TRP A 349 8.78 4.21 -52.06
CA TRP A 349 9.72 5.31 -52.29
C TRP A 349 10.82 4.98 -53.28
N SER A 350 11.05 3.72 -53.62
CA SER A 350 12.01 3.32 -54.62
C SER A 350 11.55 3.73 -56.02
N PRO A 351 12.50 4.15 -56.91
CA PRO A 351 12.20 4.39 -58.32
C PRO A 351 11.89 3.07 -59.04
N PRO A 352 11.24 3.11 -60.21
CA PRO A 352 11.11 1.94 -61.06
C PRO A 352 12.49 1.28 -61.30
N ASP A 353 12.54 -0.06 -61.32
CA ASP A 353 13.79 -0.86 -61.41
C ASP A 353 14.76 -0.68 -60.23
N GLY A 354 14.31 -0.01 -59.14
CA GLY A 354 15.10 0.19 -57.92
C GLY A 354 15.38 -1.12 -57.18
N VAL A 355 16.32 -1.04 -56.22
CA VAL A 355 16.63 -2.17 -55.32
C VAL A 355 16.31 -1.78 -53.90
N VAL A 356 15.54 -2.60 -53.24
CA VAL A 356 15.29 -2.59 -51.76
C VAL A 356 16.18 -3.63 -51.13
N TRP A 357 17.05 -3.21 -50.24
CA TRP A 357 17.93 -4.10 -49.53
C TRP A 357 17.38 -4.41 -48.12
N VAL A 358 17.43 -5.67 -47.71
CA VAL A 358 16.92 -6.13 -46.41
C VAL A 358 18.00 -6.90 -45.67
N GLY A 359 18.46 -6.39 -44.55
CA GLY A 359 19.50 -7.02 -43.76
C GLY A 359 18.97 -7.46 -42.37
N LEU A 360 19.34 -8.65 -41.94
CA LEU A 360 19.19 -9.08 -40.56
C LEU A 360 20.53 -9.59 -40.05
N HIS A 361 21.12 -8.92 -39.10
CA HIS A 361 22.43 -9.28 -38.58
C HIS A 361 22.57 -9.01 -37.08
N PRO A 362 23.32 -9.86 -36.35
CA PRO A 362 23.58 -9.67 -34.93
C PRO A 362 24.48 -8.43 -34.70
N VAL A 363 24.21 -7.68 -33.60
CA VAL A 363 25.00 -6.50 -33.23
C VAL A 363 26.06 -6.81 -32.17
N GLY A 364 26.00 -8.00 -31.54
CA GLY A 364 27.04 -8.47 -30.61
C GLY A 364 26.73 -8.21 -29.11
N ASP A 365 25.62 -7.58 -28.80
CA ASP A 365 25.20 -7.26 -27.42
C ASP A 365 23.89 -7.93 -26.98
N GLY A 366 23.59 -9.09 -27.58
CA GLY A 366 22.31 -9.78 -27.36
C GLY A 366 21.16 -9.18 -28.15
N THR A 367 21.46 -8.37 -29.19
CA THR A 367 20.47 -7.80 -30.10
C THR A 367 20.83 -8.08 -31.58
N ALA A 368 19.81 -8.10 -32.44
CA ALA A 368 19.98 -8.04 -33.89
C ALA A 368 19.41 -6.77 -34.44
N MET A 369 19.94 -6.36 -35.57
CA MET A 369 19.46 -5.25 -36.37
C MET A 369 18.77 -5.78 -37.62
N LEU A 370 17.49 -5.46 -37.76
CA LEU A 370 16.74 -5.63 -39.01
C LEU A 370 16.72 -4.29 -39.74
N GLU A 371 17.30 -4.25 -40.93
CA GLU A 371 17.48 -3.05 -41.72
C GLU A 371 16.75 -3.18 -43.06
N VAL A 372 16.08 -2.12 -43.47
CA VAL A 372 15.48 -2.01 -44.81
C VAL A 372 15.96 -0.69 -45.41
N ALA A 373 16.67 -0.80 -46.51
CA ALA A 373 17.19 0.35 -47.25
C ALA A 373 16.53 0.43 -48.64
N ASP A 374 16.11 1.63 -49.03
CA ASP A 374 15.52 1.90 -50.35
C ASP A 374 16.46 2.68 -51.22
N ALA A 375 16.14 2.79 -52.54
CA ALA A 375 16.84 3.57 -53.50
C ALA A 375 16.15 4.92 -53.82
N GLY A 376 15.25 5.36 -52.92
CA GLY A 376 14.46 6.57 -53.09
C GLY A 376 15.22 7.88 -52.80
N PRO A 377 14.51 8.99 -52.62
CA PRO A 377 15.13 10.30 -52.36
C PRO A 377 15.73 10.42 -50.94
N GLY A 378 15.46 9.42 -50.06
CA GLY A 378 15.86 9.45 -48.66
C GLY A 378 14.92 10.29 -47.80
N ILE A 379 15.30 10.48 -46.53
CA ILE A 379 14.55 11.26 -45.54
C ILE A 379 15.36 12.53 -45.24
N ALA A 380 14.71 13.68 -45.25
CA ALA A 380 15.36 14.94 -44.89
C ALA A 380 15.74 14.94 -43.39
N ASP A 381 16.88 15.54 -43.05
CA ASP A 381 17.40 15.55 -41.67
C ASP A 381 16.39 16.18 -40.67
N ALA A 382 15.58 17.14 -41.11
CA ALA A 382 14.54 17.78 -40.32
C ALA A 382 13.39 16.83 -40.00
N ASP A 383 13.17 15.79 -40.81
CA ASP A 383 12.04 14.83 -40.65
C ASP A 383 12.45 13.58 -39.86
N LEU A 384 13.75 13.24 -39.81
CA LEU A 384 14.26 12.05 -39.13
C LEU A 384 13.74 11.86 -37.71
N PRO A 385 13.65 12.90 -36.86
CA PRO A 385 13.14 12.74 -35.49
C PRO A 385 11.63 12.39 -35.40
N ARG A 386 10.89 12.67 -36.50
CA ARG A 386 9.42 12.63 -36.53
C ARG A 386 8.84 11.53 -37.40
N VAL A 387 9.62 10.84 -38.22
CA VAL A 387 9.12 9.85 -39.20
C VAL A 387 8.38 8.68 -38.53
N PHE A 388 8.64 8.42 -37.26
CA PHE A 388 7.96 7.41 -36.43
C PHE A 388 6.78 7.96 -35.62
N ASP A 389 6.45 9.26 -35.76
CA ASP A 389 5.27 9.84 -35.12
C ASP A 389 4.01 9.42 -35.87
N ARG A 390 2.90 9.24 -35.17
CA ARG A 390 1.62 8.87 -35.76
C ARG A 390 1.16 9.98 -36.74
N PHE A 391 0.65 9.56 -37.90
CA PHE A 391 0.15 10.45 -38.97
C PHE A 391 1.18 11.43 -39.51
N TYR A 392 2.47 11.25 -39.20
CA TYR A 392 3.51 12.13 -39.75
C TYR A 392 3.76 11.83 -41.22
N ARG A 393 3.75 12.88 -42.03
CA ARG A 393 4.08 12.87 -43.46
C ARG A 393 4.90 14.09 -43.78
N ALA A 394 6.01 13.91 -44.50
CA ALA A 394 6.81 15.02 -44.99
C ALA A 394 5.96 15.94 -45.90
N THR A 395 6.30 17.22 -45.96
CA THR A 395 5.48 18.21 -46.68
C THR A 395 5.38 17.89 -48.18
N GLU A 396 6.42 17.30 -48.74
CA GLU A 396 6.49 16.89 -50.13
C GLU A 396 5.66 15.65 -50.47
N ASP A 397 5.22 14.90 -49.45
CA ASP A 397 4.56 13.60 -49.59
C ASP A 397 3.02 13.68 -49.47
N ARG A 398 2.48 14.86 -49.21
CA ARG A 398 1.03 15.02 -48.95
C ARG A 398 0.14 14.67 -50.15
N GLY A 399 0.71 14.59 -51.35
CA GLY A 399 0.00 14.18 -52.55
C GLY A 399 0.03 12.68 -52.89
N ARG A 400 0.76 11.85 -52.13
CA ARG A 400 0.86 10.40 -52.37
C ARG A 400 0.02 9.59 -51.41
N PRO A 401 -0.56 8.43 -51.75
CA PRO A 401 -1.38 7.63 -50.86
C PRO A 401 -0.59 7.12 -49.67
N GLY A 402 -1.20 7.12 -48.47
CA GLY A 402 -0.65 6.52 -47.24
C GLY A 402 -1.09 7.21 -45.96
N SER A 403 -1.41 6.41 -44.93
CA SER A 403 -1.97 6.82 -43.66
C SER A 403 -1.01 7.55 -42.69
N GLY A 404 0.33 7.47 -42.94
CA GLY A 404 1.33 7.96 -41.97
C GLY A 404 1.39 7.12 -40.66
N LEU A 405 0.71 5.96 -40.61
CA LEU A 405 0.67 5.08 -39.43
C LEU A 405 1.69 3.94 -39.50
N GLY A 406 2.09 3.50 -40.68
CA GLY A 406 2.94 2.33 -40.88
C GLY A 406 4.24 2.36 -40.05
N LEU A 407 4.98 3.46 -40.06
CA LEU A 407 6.23 3.58 -39.29
C LEU A 407 5.98 3.73 -37.78
N SER A 408 4.86 4.30 -37.37
CA SER A 408 4.48 4.35 -35.95
C SER A 408 4.12 2.96 -35.42
N ILE A 409 3.52 2.10 -36.24
CA ILE A 409 3.29 0.68 -35.92
C ILE A 409 4.62 -0.06 -35.77
N VAL A 410 5.59 0.19 -36.64
CA VAL A 410 6.95 -0.39 -36.53
C VAL A 410 7.60 -0.01 -35.18
N LYS A 411 7.55 1.26 -34.82
CA LYS A 411 8.07 1.76 -33.53
C LYS A 411 7.38 1.08 -32.35
N GLN A 412 6.09 0.98 -32.36
CA GLN A 412 5.29 0.36 -31.32
C GLN A 412 5.63 -1.15 -31.16
N VAL A 413 5.67 -1.87 -32.28
CA VAL A 413 6.03 -3.31 -32.26
C VAL A 413 7.46 -3.50 -31.73
N ALA A 414 8.42 -2.70 -32.18
CA ALA A 414 9.78 -2.77 -31.65
C ALA A 414 9.83 -2.53 -30.13
N GLN A 415 9.18 -1.48 -29.62
CA GLN A 415 9.14 -1.13 -28.21
C GLN A 415 8.46 -2.21 -27.36
N ARG A 416 7.35 -2.80 -27.85
CA ARG A 416 6.64 -3.89 -27.19
C ARG A 416 7.50 -5.15 -27.01
N HIS A 417 8.45 -5.36 -27.95
CA HIS A 417 9.42 -6.44 -27.91
C HIS A 417 10.76 -6.05 -27.26
N GLY A 418 10.82 -4.92 -26.53
CA GLY A 418 12.03 -4.46 -25.84
C GLY A 418 13.12 -3.90 -26.76
N GLY A 419 12.75 -3.62 -28.02
CA GLY A 419 13.65 -3.07 -29.03
C GLY A 419 13.48 -1.57 -29.26
N SER A 420 14.10 -1.07 -30.31
CA SER A 420 14.06 0.33 -30.74
C SER A 420 14.11 0.46 -32.26
N VAL A 421 13.73 1.64 -32.79
CA VAL A 421 13.78 1.93 -34.22
C VAL A 421 14.65 3.16 -34.48
N THR A 422 15.30 3.18 -35.61
CA THR A 422 16.08 4.34 -36.07
C THR A 422 15.85 4.54 -37.57
N ALA A 423 15.95 5.79 -38.02
CA ALA A 423 15.91 6.16 -39.41
C ALA A 423 17.19 6.91 -39.76
N GLY A 424 17.68 6.72 -40.97
CA GLY A 424 18.89 7.34 -41.44
C GLY A 424 18.95 7.35 -42.97
N ARG A 425 20.14 7.61 -43.51
CA ARG A 425 20.42 7.60 -44.96
C ARG A 425 21.08 6.28 -45.33
N GLY A 426 20.54 5.61 -46.33
CA GLY A 426 21.12 4.38 -46.88
C GLY A 426 22.41 4.67 -47.68
N THR A 427 23.24 3.65 -47.84
CA THR A 427 24.50 3.72 -48.61
C THR A 427 24.29 4.05 -50.09
N ALA A 428 23.12 3.70 -50.63
CA ALA A 428 22.72 4.02 -52.02
C ALA A 428 22.04 5.40 -52.15
N GLY A 429 21.98 6.22 -51.07
CA GLY A 429 21.39 7.56 -51.07
C GLY A 429 19.93 7.63 -50.63
N GLY A 430 19.20 6.50 -50.59
CA GLY A 430 17.81 6.40 -50.14
C GLY A 430 17.67 6.40 -48.62
N ALA A 431 16.49 6.05 -48.11
CA ALA A 431 16.26 5.92 -46.67
C ALA A 431 16.75 4.57 -46.16
N LEU A 432 17.26 4.56 -44.92
CA LEU A 432 17.55 3.38 -44.12
C LEU A 432 16.66 3.39 -42.89
N LEU A 433 15.81 2.41 -42.79
CA LEU A 433 14.97 2.18 -41.57
C LEU A 433 15.48 0.93 -40.87
N ALA A 434 15.81 1.05 -39.61
CA ALA A 434 16.36 -0.04 -38.83
C ALA A 434 15.57 -0.28 -37.56
N MET A 435 15.39 -1.57 -37.25
CA MET A 435 14.73 -2.05 -36.02
C MET A 435 15.71 -2.94 -35.23
N ARG A 436 16.06 -2.54 -34.04
CA ARG A 436 16.92 -3.29 -33.12
C ARG A 436 16.06 -4.14 -32.18
N LEU A 437 16.32 -5.43 -32.13
CA LEU A 437 15.50 -6.41 -31.42
C LEU A 437 16.37 -7.29 -30.50
N PRO A 438 15.98 -7.51 -29.23
CA PRO A 438 16.66 -8.44 -28.34
C PRO A 438 16.41 -9.88 -28.76
N GLY A 439 17.37 -10.76 -28.47
CA GLY A 439 17.24 -12.20 -28.79
C GLY A 439 18.56 -12.92 -28.71
N GLY A 440 18.66 -14.02 -29.45
CA GLY A 440 19.87 -14.82 -29.57
C GLY A 440 20.08 -15.42 -30.96
N PRO A 441 21.29 -15.94 -31.26
CA PRO A 441 21.55 -16.62 -32.52
C PRO A 441 20.61 -17.81 -32.71
N GLY A 442 19.92 -17.86 -33.83
CA GLY A 442 19.11 -18.99 -34.24
C GLY A 442 19.99 -20.17 -34.67
N GLN A 443 19.46 -21.39 -34.65
CA GLN A 443 20.13 -22.52 -35.31
C GLN A 443 19.96 -22.35 -36.82
N PRO A 444 21.02 -22.55 -37.60
CA PRO A 444 20.89 -22.60 -39.06
C PRO A 444 20.01 -23.81 -39.41
N GLY A 445 18.87 -23.57 -40.07
CA GLY A 445 17.99 -24.60 -40.58
C GLY A 445 18.60 -25.36 -41.74
#